data_2161b1b49b5092557865a36ec3579f0c
#
_entry.id   2161b1b49b5092557865a36ec3579f0c
#
_cell.length_a   1.000
_cell.length_b   1.000
_cell.length_c   1.000
_cell.angle_alpha   90.00
_cell.angle_beta   90.00
_cell.angle_gamma   90.00
#
_symmetry.space_group_name_H-M   'P 1'
#
loop_
_entity.id
_entity.type
_entity.pdbx_description
1 polymer ?
#
loop_
_entity_poly.entity_id
_entity_poly.type
_entity_poly.pdbx_seq_one_letter_code
_entity_poly.pdbx_strand_id
1 'polypeptide(L)'
;VFQIPYSALQPEHEAAITEAAREGAGIVIRGGVARGEPGAGHGSADVWKVWEQAQLDELLEGMSATEFMLRFTITSPDMHTTIVGTLNPAHLQDNVAAVFKGPLPAAIYDEAKRRLADARAGLSVS
;
A
#
# COMPACT_ATOMS: atom_id res chain seq x y z
N VAL A 1 -3.22 9.21 18.85
CA VAL A 1 -3.12 9.13 17.38
C VAL A 1 -1.67 8.97 16.97
N PHE A 2 -1.39 7.98 16.15
CA PHE A 2 -0.05 7.75 15.61
C PHE A 2 -0.06 7.97 14.11
N GLN A 3 0.96 8.68 13.60
CA GLN A 3 1.23 8.82 12.19
C GLN A 3 2.42 7.93 11.84
N ILE A 4 2.17 6.86 11.07
CA ILE A 4 3.15 5.79 10.85
C ILE A 4 3.34 5.56 9.35
N PRO A 5 4.60 5.44 8.88
CA PRO A 5 4.84 5.07 7.49
C PRO A 5 4.47 3.61 7.24
N TYR A 6 3.75 3.37 6.16
CA TYR A 6 3.37 2.03 5.75
C TYR A 6 2.97 2.03 4.28
N SER A 7 3.31 0.96 3.57
CA SER A 7 2.76 0.65 2.26
C SER A 7 2.84 -0.87 2.06
N ALA A 8 2.15 -1.36 1.04
CA ALA A 8 2.25 -2.77 0.67
C ALA A 8 3.69 -3.21 0.42
N LEU A 9 4.53 -2.29 -0.08
CA LEU A 9 5.93 -2.57 -0.40
C LEU A 9 6.88 -2.32 0.77
N GLN A 10 6.43 -1.62 1.82
CA GLN A 10 7.24 -1.26 2.98
C GLN A 10 6.44 -1.46 4.26
N PRO A 11 6.20 -2.73 4.68
CA PRO A 11 5.31 -3.04 5.80
C PRO A 11 6.03 -3.20 7.14
N GLU A 12 7.21 -2.62 7.32
CA GLU A 12 8.06 -2.84 8.49
C GLU A 12 7.36 -2.55 9.81
N HIS A 13 6.39 -1.62 9.81
CA HIS A 13 5.68 -1.22 11.03
C HIS A 13 4.32 -1.90 11.20
N GLU A 14 3.98 -2.89 10.38
CA GLU A 14 2.66 -3.50 10.40
C GLU A 14 2.28 -4.05 11.78
N ALA A 15 3.19 -4.76 12.43
CA ALA A 15 2.95 -5.32 13.76
C ALA A 15 2.70 -4.23 14.80
N ALA A 16 3.48 -3.15 14.75
CA ALA A 16 3.30 -2.02 15.67
C ALA A 16 1.96 -1.31 15.43
N ILE A 17 1.54 -1.19 14.17
CA ILE A 17 0.25 -0.60 13.80
C ILE A 17 -0.89 -1.44 14.38
N THR A 18 -0.84 -2.75 14.20
CA THR A 18 -1.86 -3.65 14.71
C THR A 18 -1.96 -3.58 16.23
N GLU A 19 -0.82 -3.56 16.92
CA GLU A 19 -0.79 -3.46 18.36
C GLU A 19 -1.36 -2.13 18.85
N ALA A 20 -0.95 -1.02 18.26
CA ALA A 20 -1.43 0.30 18.62
C ALA A 20 -2.95 0.43 18.39
N ALA A 21 -3.45 -0.08 17.28
CA ALA A 21 -4.88 -0.07 16.99
C ALA A 21 -5.67 -0.91 17.99
N ARG A 22 -5.12 -2.06 18.40
CA ARG A 22 -5.73 -2.93 19.39
C ARG A 22 -5.85 -2.25 20.75
N GLU A 23 -4.90 -1.36 21.07
CA GLU A 23 -4.92 -0.56 22.29
C GLU A 23 -5.83 0.67 22.19
N GLY A 24 -6.53 0.84 21.08
CA GLY A 24 -7.49 1.93 20.90
C GLY A 24 -6.94 3.19 20.26
N ALA A 25 -5.70 3.17 19.78
CA ALA A 25 -5.10 4.34 19.13
C ALA A 25 -5.66 4.54 17.71
N GLY A 26 -5.82 5.80 17.31
CA GLY A 26 -6.11 6.14 15.92
C GLY A 26 -4.83 6.06 15.08
N ILE A 27 -4.91 5.43 13.92
CA ILE A 27 -3.75 5.22 13.06
C ILE A 27 -3.91 6.03 11.75
N VAL A 28 -2.93 6.88 11.49
CA VAL A 28 -2.83 7.65 10.26
C VAL A 28 -1.63 7.14 9.48
N ILE A 29 -1.85 6.69 8.26
CA ILE A 29 -0.79 6.13 7.41
C ILE A 29 -0.22 7.21 6.49
N ARG A 30 1.09 7.24 6.36
CA ARG A 30 1.79 8.04 5.36
C ARG A 30 2.61 7.13 4.46
N GLY A 31 2.80 7.56 3.22
CA GLY A 31 3.58 6.81 2.25
C GLY A 31 2.88 5.58 1.68
N GLY A 32 1.55 5.52 1.79
CA GLY A 32 0.77 4.34 1.39
C GLY A 32 0.91 3.91 -0.07
N VAL A 33 1.35 4.81 -0.95
CA VAL A 33 1.58 4.49 -2.36
C VAL A 33 3.08 4.39 -2.70
N ALA A 34 3.95 4.34 -1.70
CA ALA A 34 5.40 4.23 -1.88
C ALA A 34 5.94 5.26 -2.87
N ARG A 35 5.45 6.50 -2.80
CA ARG A 35 5.79 7.64 -3.67
C ARG A 35 5.41 7.46 -5.14
N GLY A 36 4.62 6.44 -5.46
CA GLY A 36 4.23 6.15 -6.83
C GLY A 36 5.25 5.33 -7.59
N GLU A 37 4.88 4.88 -8.78
CA GLU A 37 5.76 4.05 -9.60
C GLU A 37 7.02 4.81 -10.04
N PRO A 38 8.18 4.13 -10.14
CA PRO A 38 9.38 4.74 -10.71
C PRO A 38 9.10 5.23 -12.14
N GLY A 39 9.52 6.47 -12.43
CA GLY A 39 9.30 7.06 -13.75
C GLY A 39 7.98 7.79 -13.90
N ALA A 40 6.91 7.31 -13.30
CA ALA A 40 5.61 7.99 -13.30
C ALA A 40 5.39 8.80 -12.03
N GLY A 41 6.06 8.41 -10.94
CA GLY A 41 6.07 9.12 -9.66
C GLY A 41 7.49 9.25 -9.16
N HIS A 42 7.64 9.39 -7.84
CA HIS A 42 8.94 9.55 -7.19
C HIS A 42 9.40 8.29 -6.44
N GLY A 43 8.79 7.14 -6.73
CA GLY A 43 9.12 5.88 -6.08
C GLY A 43 10.52 5.39 -6.45
N SER A 44 11.17 4.70 -5.51
CA SER A 44 12.46 4.08 -5.73
C SER A 44 12.31 2.75 -6.47
N ALA A 45 13.16 2.52 -7.48
CA ALA A 45 13.19 1.23 -8.19
C ALA A 45 13.48 0.07 -7.22
N ASP A 46 14.31 0.30 -6.20
CA ASP A 46 14.64 -0.74 -5.22
C ASP A 46 13.40 -1.14 -4.39
N VAL A 47 12.61 -0.16 -3.96
CA VAL A 47 11.38 -0.42 -3.21
C VAL A 47 10.37 -1.15 -4.08
N TRP A 48 10.20 -0.70 -5.33
CA TRP A 48 9.23 -1.28 -6.26
C TRP A 48 9.66 -2.62 -6.84
N LYS A 49 10.91 -3.05 -6.61
CA LYS A 49 11.37 -4.37 -6.99
C LYS A 49 10.53 -5.48 -6.33
N VAL A 50 10.05 -5.25 -5.12
CA VAL A 50 9.16 -6.18 -4.43
C VAL A 50 7.86 -6.35 -5.21
N TRP A 51 7.33 -5.27 -5.79
CA TRP A 51 6.15 -5.31 -6.64
C TRP A 51 6.36 -6.26 -7.82
N GLU A 52 7.49 -6.12 -8.51
CA GLU A 52 7.82 -6.96 -9.65
C GLU A 52 8.01 -8.42 -9.26
N GLN A 53 8.72 -8.67 -8.18
CA GLN A 53 8.96 -10.03 -7.67
C GLN A 53 7.67 -10.72 -7.25
N ALA A 54 6.74 -9.97 -6.68
CA ALA A 54 5.44 -10.50 -6.27
C ALA A 54 4.47 -10.65 -7.43
N GLN A 55 4.81 -10.13 -8.61
CA GLN A 55 3.96 -10.18 -9.80
C GLN A 55 2.56 -9.59 -9.55
N LEU A 56 2.52 -8.47 -8.85
CA LEU A 56 1.24 -7.84 -8.48
C LEU A 56 0.48 -7.28 -9.66
N ASP A 57 1.14 -7.05 -10.81
CA ASP A 57 0.45 -6.62 -12.03
C ASP A 57 -0.67 -7.59 -12.43
N GLU A 58 -0.53 -8.87 -12.10
CA GLU A 58 -1.53 -9.88 -12.39
C GLU A 58 -2.83 -9.69 -11.58
N LEU A 59 -2.75 -8.94 -10.48
CA LEU A 59 -3.89 -8.72 -9.59
C LEU A 59 -4.59 -7.39 -9.81
N LEU A 60 -4.13 -6.58 -10.77
CA LEU A 60 -4.65 -5.21 -10.94
C LEU A 60 -6.09 -5.14 -11.48
N GLU A 61 -6.50 -6.10 -12.28
CA GLU A 61 -7.85 -6.14 -12.88
C GLU A 61 -8.26 -4.81 -13.54
N GLY A 62 -7.31 -4.18 -14.23
CA GLY A 62 -7.56 -2.93 -14.94
C GLY A 62 -7.30 -1.66 -14.15
N MET A 63 -7.03 -1.74 -12.85
CA MET A 63 -6.69 -0.56 -12.07
C MET A 63 -5.20 -0.23 -12.18
N SER A 64 -4.82 1.00 -11.85
CA SER A 64 -3.41 1.39 -11.81
C SER A 64 -2.73 0.81 -10.57
N ALA A 65 -1.40 0.72 -10.60
CA ALA A 65 -0.63 0.28 -9.43
C ALA A 65 -0.86 1.21 -8.24
N THR A 66 -0.95 2.52 -8.47
CA THR A 66 -1.22 3.50 -7.41
C THR A 66 -2.59 3.27 -6.77
N GLU A 67 -3.62 3.04 -7.58
CA GLU A 67 -4.96 2.72 -7.07
C GLU A 67 -4.92 1.44 -6.23
N PHE A 68 -4.25 0.41 -6.72
CA PHE A 68 -4.10 -0.86 -6.00
C PHE A 68 -3.44 -0.64 -4.65
N MET A 69 -2.33 0.09 -4.62
CA MET A 69 -1.59 0.38 -3.38
C MET A 69 -2.45 1.10 -2.35
N LEU A 70 -3.20 2.10 -2.80
CA LEU A 70 -4.06 2.87 -1.91
C LEU A 70 -5.19 2.01 -1.36
N ARG A 71 -5.85 1.26 -2.21
CA ARG A 71 -6.94 0.36 -1.79
C ARG A 71 -6.42 -0.78 -0.91
N PHE A 72 -5.20 -1.27 -1.16
CA PHE A 72 -4.55 -2.25 -0.29
C PHE A 72 -4.41 -1.70 1.13
N THR A 73 -3.93 -0.47 1.24
CA THR A 73 -3.72 0.16 2.55
C THR A 73 -5.04 0.29 3.32
N ILE A 74 -6.10 0.75 2.68
CA ILE A 74 -7.39 0.95 3.37
C ILE A 74 -8.17 -0.35 3.60
N THR A 75 -7.70 -1.48 3.05
CA THR A 75 -8.33 -2.79 3.30
C THR A 75 -8.08 -3.26 4.73
N SER A 76 -6.95 -2.89 5.32
CA SER A 76 -6.65 -3.28 6.69
C SER A 76 -7.55 -2.54 7.68
N PRO A 77 -8.23 -3.25 8.60
CA PRO A 77 -9.08 -2.61 9.60
C PRO A 77 -8.31 -1.81 10.64
N ASP A 78 -7.00 -2.01 10.74
CA ASP A 78 -6.15 -1.32 11.71
C ASP A 78 -5.64 0.03 11.20
N MET A 79 -5.86 0.34 9.93
CA MET A 79 -5.38 1.57 9.30
C MET A 79 -6.58 2.48 9.04
N HIS A 80 -6.74 3.50 9.89
CA HIS A 80 -7.97 4.28 9.95
C HIS A 80 -8.06 5.36 8.88
N THR A 81 -6.91 5.94 8.49
CA THR A 81 -6.86 6.91 7.40
C THR A 81 -5.46 6.95 6.79
N THR A 82 -5.35 7.51 5.60
CA THR A 82 -4.07 7.63 4.92
C THR A 82 -3.93 9.06 4.39
N ILE A 83 -2.69 9.58 4.47
CA ILE A 83 -2.35 10.89 3.93
C ILE A 83 -1.87 10.70 2.50
N VAL A 84 -2.45 11.46 1.57
CA VAL A 84 -2.05 11.43 0.17
C VAL A 84 -1.62 12.84 -0.21
N GLY A 85 -0.31 13.01 -0.42
CA GLY A 85 0.25 14.30 -0.81
C GLY A 85 0.49 14.38 -2.30
N THR A 86 -0.07 15.41 -2.96
CA THR A 86 0.19 15.65 -4.35
C THR A 86 -0.06 17.12 -4.68
N LEU A 87 0.74 17.65 -5.61
CA LEU A 87 0.54 18.99 -6.16
C LEU A 87 -0.23 18.94 -7.49
N ASN A 88 -0.52 17.75 -7.99
CA ASN A 88 -1.24 17.56 -9.25
C ASN A 88 -2.72 17.27 -8.98
N PRO A 89 -3.65 18.17 -9.38
CA PRO A 89 -5.09 17.97 -9.13
C PRO A 89 -5.62 16.67 -9.76
N ALA A 90 -5.09 16.23 -10.89
CA ALA A 90 -5.52 14.99 -11.51
C ALA A 90 -5.19 13.79 -10.63
N HIS A 91 -4.00 13.77 -10.01
CA HIS A 91 -3.61 12.72 -9.08
C HIS A 91 -4.50 12.72 -7.83
N LEU A 92 -4.87 13.91 -7.34
CA LEU A 92 -5.78 14.02 -6.21
C LEU A 92 -7.15 13.42 -6.54
N GLN A 93 -7.68 13.72 -7.73
CA GLN A 93 -8.95 13.16 -8.18
C GLN A 93 -8.88 11.64 -8.30
N ASP A 94 -7.79 11.12 -8.84
CA ASP A 94 -7.58 9.67 -8.96
C ASP A 94 -7.53 9.00 -7.59
N ASN A 95 -6.86 9.62 -6.63
CA ASN A 95 -6.75 9.10 -5.27
C ASN A 95 -8.12 9.09 -4.57
N VAL A 96 -8.90 10.15 -4.71
CA VAL A 96 -10.24 10.22 -4.15
C VAL A 96 -11.13 9.17 -4.79
N ALA A 97 -11.08 9.01 -6.11
CA ALA A 97 -11.86 8.00 -6.81
C ALA A 97 -11.50 6.59 -6.35
N ALA A 98 -10.21 6.32 -6.13
CA ALA A 98 -9.76 5.02 -5.64
C ALA A 98 -10.34 4.70 -4.26
N VAL A 99 -10.33 5.68 -3.34
CA VAL A 99 -10.88 5.51 -2.00
C VAL A 99 -12.38 5.26 -2.05
N PHE A 100 -13.11 5.94 -2.94
CA PHE A 100 -14.55 5.73 -3.11
C PHE A 100 -14.88 4.33 -3.64
N LYS A 101 -13.98 3.68 -4.36
CA LYS A 101 -14.16 2.30 -4.79
C LYS A 101 -14.06 1.32 -3.62
N GLY A 102 -13.47 1.76 -2.50
CA GLY A 102 -13.38 1.00 -1.28
C GLY A 102 -12.21 0.02 -1.24
N PRO A 103 -12.21 -0.89 -0.24
CA PRO A 103 -11.15 -1.88 -0.08
C PRO A 103 -11.05 -2.81 -1.29
N LEU A 104 -9.91 -3.49 -1.42
CA LEU A 104 -9.75 -4.56 -2.39
C LEU A 104 -10.66 -5.74 -2.02
N PRO A 105 -11.12 -6.55 -3.01
CA PRO A 105 -11.76 -7.82 -2.69
C PRO A 105 -10.87 -8.67 -1.79
N ALA A 106 -11.48 -9.37 -0.83
CA ALA A 106 -10.72 -10.14 0.17
C ALA A 106 -9.76 -11.14 -0.47
N ALA A 107 -10.19 -11.83 -1.51
CA ALA A 107 -9.35 -12.82 -2.20
C ALA A 107 -8.11 -12.18 -2.83
N ILE A 108 -8.26 -11.00 -3.42
CA ILE A 108 -7.14 -10.27 -4.02
C ILE A 108 -6.20 -9.74 -2.95
N TYR A 109 -6.74 -9.21 -1.87
CA TYR A 109 -5.95 -8.70 -0.74
C TYR A 109 -5.10 -9.82 -0.12
N ASP A 110 -5.71 -10.96 0.16
CA ASP A 110 -5.02 -12.10 0.77
C ASP A 110 -3.94 -12.65 -0.16
N GLU A 111 -4.23 -12.77 -1.45
CA GLU A 111 -3.24 -13.22 -2.44
C GLU A 111 -2.07 -12.24 -2.55
N ALA A 112 -2.36 -10.95 -2.56
CA ALA A 112 -1.32 -9.92 -2.60
C ALA A 112 -0.42 -10.00 -1.36
N LYS A 113 -0.99 -10.17 -0.18
CA LYS A 113 -0.20 -10.30 1.06
C LYS A 113 0.71 -11.53 1.01
N ARG A 114 0.20 -12.65 0.52
CA ARG A 114 0.99 -13.88 0.37
C ARG A 114 2.15 -13.67 -0.60
N ARG A 115 1.88 -13.10 -1.76
CA ARG A 115 2.91 -12.85 -2.79
C ARG A 115 3.98 -11.89 -2.29
N LEU A 116 3.57 -10.84 -1.57
CA LEU A 116 4.50 -9.86 -1.01
C LEU A 116 5.41 -10.47 0.06
N ALA A 117 4.85 -11.32 0.93
CA ALA A 117 5.64 -12.01 1.95
C ALA A 117 6.67 -12.93 1.31
N ASP A 118 6.27 -13.71 0.30
CA ASP A 118 7.17 -14.61 -0.42
C ASP A 118 8.28 -13.84 -1.15
N ALA A 119 7.92 -12.73 -1.79
CA ALA A 119 8.89 -11.91 -2.51
C ALA A 119 9.93 -11.30 -1.56
N ARG A 120 9.49 -10.79 -0.40
CA ARG A 120 10.42 -10.23 0.59
C ARG A 120 11.34 -11.30 1.17
N ALA A 121 10.83 -12.50 1.42
CA ALA A 121 11.64 -13.62 1.90
C ALA A 121 12.71 -13.98 0.87
N GLY A 122 12.36 -14.03 -0.42
CA GLY A 122 13.31 -14.31 -1.49
C GLY A 122 14.38 -13.24 -1.63
N LEU A 123 14.02 -11.96 -1.48
CA LEU A 123 14.97 -10.85 -1.56
C LEU A 123 15.89 -10.81 -0.33
N SER A 124 15.42 -11.27 0.84
CA SER A 124 16.21 -11.28 2.07
C SER A 124 17.27 -12.36 2.07
N VAL A 125 17.09 -13.43 1.29
CA VAL A 125 18.00 -14.57 1.23
C VAL A 125 19.15 -14.34 0.24
N SER A 126 18.96 -13.42 -0.70
CA SER A 126 20.02 -13.08 -1.67
C SER A 126 21.07 -12.11 -1.08
#